data_96ad6f0f0c047f50d202057bd2878813
#
_entry.id   96ad6f0f0c047f50d202057bd2878813
#
_cell.length_a   1.000
_cell.length_b   1.000
_cell.length_c   1.000
_cell.angle_alpha   90.00
_cell.angle_beta   90.00
_cell.angle_gamma   90.00
#
_symmetry.space_group_name_H-M   'P 1'
#
loop_
_entity.id
_entity.type
_entity.pdbx_description
1 polymer ?
#
loop_
_entity_poly.entity_id
_entity_poly.type
_entity_poly.pdbx_seq_one_letter_code
_entity_poly.pdbx_strand_id
1 'polypeptide(L)'
;IRLSLVGSEMCIRDRYKGKSLYECLDGYVRKAFMAVDPVERARGRDICWYIWLHQDSPLFGKDKMATFERYFLADKETHREEKNPYYCMLENEDTVGRILEEFGLSPQEGHIVNGHVPVKSKNGENPMKCGGKLLVIDGGFSRAYQKETGIAGYTLIYNSYGLILAAHEPFESTEAAIEKESDIHSESTIVKRVSSRKLVGDTDVGKQLKTKIKDLEMLLEAYHTCLLYTSDAADDLLCV
;
A
#
# COMPACT_ATOMS: atom_id res chain seq x y z
N ILE A 1 20.33 21.75 -3.19
CA ILE A 1 20.03 20.73 -2.16
C ILE A 1 21.01 20.95 -1.03
N ARG A 2 20.52 21.16 0.16
CA ARG A 2 21.35 21.52 1.31
C ARG A 2 22.17 20.30 1.75
N LEU A 3 23.49 20.49 1.88
CA LEU A 3 24.43 19.47 2.39
C LEU A 3 24.00 18.80 3.71
N SER A 4 23.11 19.45 4.49
CA SER A 4 22.57 18.90 5.73
C SER A 4 21.54 17.77 5.53
N LEU A 5 20.88 17.67 4.37
CA LEU A 5 19.98 16.57 4.05
C LEU A 5 20.79 15.32 3.68
N VAL A 6 21.83 15.45 2.85
CA VAL A 6 22.66 14.32 2.40
C VAL A 6 23.26 13.54 3.58
N GLY A 7 23.68 14.22 4.65
CA GLY A 7 24.21 13.54 5.83
C GLY A 7 23.16 12.78 6.65
N SER A 8 21.92 13.28 6.74
CA SER A 8 20.85 12.60 7.46
C SER A 8 20.26 11.42 6.68
N GLU A 9 20.32 11.45 5.37
CA GLU A 9 19.80 10.41 4.47
C GLU A 9 20.72 9.20 4.40
N MET A 10 22.04 9.39 4.34
CA MET A 10 23.01 8.29 4.52
C MET A 10 22.80 7.62 5.88
N CYS A 11 22.56 8.38 6.95
CA CYS A 11 22.24 7.82 8.26
C CYS A 11 20.94 7.01 8.28
N ILE A 12 19.92 7.36 7.52
CA ILE A 12 18.66 6.61 7.43
C ILE A 12 18.94 5.27 6.74
N ARG A 13 19.60 5.26 5.60
CA ARG A 13 19.92 4.05 4.84
C ARG A 13 20.81 3.07 5.60
N ASP A 14 21.75 3.58 6.37
CA ASP A 14 22.69 2.76 7.14
C ASP A 14 22.07 2.20 8.44
N ARG A 15 21.05 2.86 9.00
CA ARG A 15 20.44 2.51 10.28
C ARG A 15 19.19 1.65 10.16
N TYR A 16 18.44 1.80 9.08
CA TYR A 16 17.13 1.18 8.93
C TYR A 16 17.12 0.22 7.74
N LYS A 17 16.55 -0.96 7.96
CA LYS A 17 16.38 -2.00 6.93
C LYS A 17 15.00 -2.61 7.06
N GLY A 18 14.51 -3.23 5.98
CA GLY A 18 13.25 -3.95 5.97
C GLY A 18 12.08 -3.11 6.50
N LYS A 19 11.29 -3.65 7.39
CA LYS A 19 10.11 -3.01 7.99
C LYS A 19 10.46 -1.68 8.66
N SER A 20 11.56 -1.62 9.42
CA SER A 20 11.96 -0.42 10.15
C SER A 20 12.27 0.76 9.22
N LEU A 21 12.80 0.50 8.01
CA LEU A 21 13.01 1.52 7.00
C LEU A 21 11.69 2.09 6.49
N TYR A 22 10.72 1.23 6.18
CA TYR A 22 9.39 1.67 5.72
C TYR A 22 8.66 2.45 6.80
N GLU A 23 8.69 2.01 8.05
CA GLU A 23 8.08 2.73 9.17
C GLU A 23 8.72 4.11 9.39
N CYS A 24 10.04 4.21 9.25
CA CYS A 24 10.76 5.48 9.33
C CYS A 24 10.33 6.44 8.21
N LEU A 25 10.28 5.97 6.96
CA LEU A 25 9.87 6.79 5.81
C LEU A 25 8.40 7.19 5.89
N ASP A 26 7.50 6.28 6.26
CA ASP A 26 6.08 6.57 6.48
C ASP A 26 5.90 7.64 7.57
N GLY A 27 6.65 7.51 8.67
CA GLY A 27 6.66 8.50 9.75
C GLY A 27 7.06 9.89 9.28
N TYR A 28 8.11 10.00 8.47
CA TYR A 28 8.53 11.29 7.89
C TYR A 28 7.47 11.89 6.95
N VAL A 29 6.90 11.08 6.07
CA VAL A 29 5.90 11.54 5.10
C VAL A 29 4.63 11.99 5.82
N ARG A 30 4.13 11.21 6.78
CA ARG A 30 2.93 11.57 7.58
C ARG A 30 3.17 12.82 8.40
N LYS A 31 4.31 12.92 9.07
CA LYS A 31 4.68 14.10 9.83
C LYS A 31 4.75 15.35 8.94
N ALA A 32 5.33 15.22 7.74
CA ALA A 32 5.38 16.30 6.76
C ALA A 32 3.99 16.75 6.30
N PHE A 33 3.09 15.80 6.05
CA PHE A 33 1.72 16.08 5.63
C PHE A 33 0.92 16.78 6.73
N MET A 34 1.09 16.38 7.99
CA MET A 34 0.38 16.94 9.15
C MET A 34 1.02 18.20 9.73
N ALA A 35 2.21 18.59 9.27
CA ALA A 35 2.95 19.73 9.83
C ALA A 35 2.18 21.04 9.66
N VAL A 36 1.98 21.74 10.75
CA VAL A 36 1.41 23.09 10.77
C VAL A 36 2.52 24.13 10.64
N ASP A 37 3.67 23.88 11.26
CA ASP A 37 4.84 24.76 11.18
C ASP A 37 5.41 24.82 9.75
N PRO A 38 5.60 26.04 9.19
CA PRO A 38 6.11 26.21 7.82
C PRO A 38 7.50 25.60 7.59
N VAL A 39 8.37 25.61 8.60
CA VAL A 39 9.73 25.09 8.50
C VAL A 39 9.70 23.55 8.45
N GLU A 40 8.93 22.91 9.32
CA GLU A 40 8.73 21.47 9.30
C GLU A 40 8.07 21.01 8.01
N ARG A 41 7.08 21.75 7.52
CA ARG A 41 6.42 21.47 6.24
C ARG A 41 7.39 21.58 5.06
N ALA A 42 8.25 22.60 5.03
CA ALA A 42 9.27 22.76 4.00
C ALA A 42 10.27 21.59 4.02
N ARG A 43 10.77 21.22 5.20
CA ARG A 43 11.66 20.06 5.36
C ARG A 43 10.99 18.76 4.92
N GLY A 44 9.71 18.59 5.26
CA GLY A 44 8.94 17.42 4.84
C GLY A 44 8.80 17.31 3.32
N ARG A 45 8.57 18.44 2.63
CA ARG A 45 8.55 18.49 1.16
C ARG A 45 9.89 18.11 0.56
N ASP A 46 10.99 18.57 1.14
CA ASP A 46 12.34 18.22 0.67
C ASP A 46 12.59 16.72 0.80
N ILE A 47 12.15 16.09 1.90
CA ILE A 47 12.24 14.65 2.10
C ILE A 47 11.39 13.89 1.06
N CYS A 48 10.12 14.28 0.85
CA CYS A 48 9.26 13.66 -0.15
C CYS A 48 9.86 13.79 -1.56
N TRP A 49 10.45 14.94 -1.87
CA TRP A 49 11.11 15.21 -3.13
C TRP A 49 12.32 14.30 -3.34
N TYR A 50 13.15 14.12 -2.30
CA TYR A 50 14.28 13.19 -2.31
C TYR A 50 13.81 11.74 -2.54
N ILE A 51 12.84 11.28 -1.75
CA ILE A 51 12.32 9.92 -1.88
C ILE A 51 11.82 9.65 -3.30
N TRP A 52 11.22 10.64 -3.94
CA TRP A 52 10.65 10.49 -5.27
C TRP A 52 11.67 10.54 -6.40
N LEU A 53 12.65 11.43 -6.34
CA LEU A 53 13.51 11.73 -7.49
C LEU A 53 14.94 11.19 -7.39
N HIS A 54 15.45 10.98 -6.18
CA HIS A 54 16.88 10.75 -6.03
C HIS A 54 17.22 9.28 -6.34
N GLN A 55 18.29 9.08 -7.13
CA GLN A 55 18.77 7.74 -7.49
C GLN A 55 19.21 6.90 -6.27
N ASP A 56 19.67 7.54 -5.18
CA ASP A 56 20.02 6.88 -3.93
C ASP A 56 18.84 6.74 -2.98
N SER A 57 17.63 7.08 -3.43
CA SER A 57 16.42 6.84 -2.63
C SER A 57 16.26 5.34 -2.34
N PRO A 58 15.95 4.96 -1.11
CA PRO A 58 15.71 3.56 -0.76
C PRO A 58 14.52 2.94 -1.48
N LEU A 59 13.65 3.77 -2.06
CA LEU A 59 12.49 3.33 -2.85
C LEU A 59 12.76 3.30 -4.36
N PHE A 60 13.97 3.65 -4.80
CA PHE A 60 14.31 3.65 -6.21
C PHE A 60 14.46 2.22 -6.73
N GLY A 61 13.64 1.85 -7.71
CA GLY A 61 13.52 0.47 -8.20
C GLY A 61 14.49 0.07 -9.31
N LYS A 62 15.46 0.94 -9.67
CA LYS A 62 16.45 0.72 -10.74
C LYS A 62 17.82 1.28 -10.33
N ASP A 63 18.83 0.98 -11.11
CA ASP A 63 20.17 1.58 -10.98
C ASP A 63 20.23 3.03 -11.46
N LYS A 64 19.48 3.36 -12.52
CA LYS A 64 19.36 4.69 -13.11
C LYS A 64 18.07 4.85 -13.89
N MET A 65 17.77 6.09 -14.29
CA MET A 65 16.75 6.40 -15.30
C MET A 65 17.43 6.94 -16.56
N ALA A 66 17.44 6.14 -17.61
CA ALA A 66 18.06 6.47 -18.90
C ALA A 66 17.12 7.30 -19.82
N THR A 67 16.41 8.27 -19.29
CA THR A 67 15.44 9.06 -20.07
C THR A 67 16.15 9.99 -21.05
N PHE A 68 17.14 10.75 -20.56
CA PHE A 68 17.89 11.68 -21.40
C PHE A 68 18.81 10.96 -22.38
N GLU A 69 19.42 9.88 -21.95
CA GLU A 69 20.26 9.04 -22.81
C GLU A 69 19.48 8.54 -24.02
N ARG A 70 18.24 8.12 -23.84
CA ARG A 70 17.36 7.66 -24.92
C ARG A 70 16.99 8.75 -25.92
N TYR A 71 16.96 10.02 -25.49
CA TYR A 71 16.66 11.15 -26.37
C TYR A 71 17.90 11.73 -27.06
N PHE A 72 19.03 11.74 -26.40
CA PHE A 72 20.18 12.52 -26.83
C PHE A 72 21.39 11.68 -27.25
N LEU A 73 21.47 10.41 -26.87
CA LEU A 73 22.58 9.55 -27.18
C LEU A 73 22.17 8.43 -28.14
N ALA A 74 22.96 8.21 -29.18
CA ALA A 74 22.73 7.12 -30.14
C ALA A 74 23.21 5.76 -29.62
N ASP A 75 24.12 5.76 -28.65
CA ASP A 75 24.66 4.55 -28.05
C ASP A 75 23.63 3.87 -27.15
N LYS A 76 23.14 2.71 -27.60
CA LYS A 76 22.12 1.92 -26.91
C LYS A 76 22.56 1.31 -25.60
N GLU A 77 23.85 1.13 -25.38
CA GLU A 77 24.38 0.65 -24.09
C GLU A 77 24.07 1.64 -22.96
N THR A 78 24.07 2.93 -23.26
CA THR A 78 23.71 3.97 -22.30
C THR A 78 22.24 3.93 -21.88
N HIS A 79 21.36 3.32 -22.71
CA HIS A 79 19.92 3.18 -22.47
C HIS A 79 19.57 2.03 -21.53
N ARG A 80 20.54 1.18 -21.20
CA ARG A 80 20.31 0.02 -20.33
C ARG A 80 20.06 0.47 -18.90
N GLU A 81 19.00 -0.05 -18.33
CA GLU A 81 18.61 0.14 -16.93
C GLU A 81 18.55 -1.24 -16.27
N GLU A 82 19.16 -1.37 -15.10
CA GLU A 82 19.09 -2.59 -14.30
C GLU A 82 18.03 -2.43 -13.20
N LYS A 83 17.13 -3.40 -13.13
CA LYS A 83 16.10 -3.41 -12.10
C LYS A 83 16.67 -3.83 -10.76
N ASN A 84 16.06 -3.33 -9.68
CA ASN A 84 16.36 -3.77 -8.33
C ASN A 84 16.22 -5.31 -8.23
N PRO A 85 17.10 -6.00 -7.51
CA PRO A 85 17.03 -7.46 -7.30
C PRO A 85 15.69 -7.97 -6.81
N TYR A 86 14.90 -7.14 -6.13
CA TYR A 86 13.52 -7.46 -5.72
C TYR A 86 12.69 -8.03 -6.88
N TYR A 87 12.77 -7.44 -8.06
CA TYR A 87 11.99 -7.90 -9.22
C TYR A 87 12.37 -9.30 -9.72
N CYS A 88 13.61 -9.73 -9.49
CA CYS A 88 14.05 -11.09 -9.83
C CYS A 88 13.60 -12.13 -8.79
N MET A 89 13.25 -11.68 -7.59
CA MET A 89 12.92 -12.54 -6.46
C MET A 89 11.42 -12.69 -6.21
N LEU A 90 10.58 -12.04 -7.02
CA LEU A 90 9.12 -12.11 -6.89
C LEU A 90 8.53 -13.53 -7.02
N GLU A 91 9.27 -14.43 -7.67
CA GLU A 91 8.86 -15.83 -7.87
C GLU A 91 9.56 -16.79 -6.89
N ASN A 92 10.43 -16.27 -6.03
CA ASN A 92 11.10 -17.06 -5.00
C ASN A 92 10.26 -17.09 -3.71
N GLU A 93 9.67 -18.24 -3.43
CA GLU A 93 8.76 -18.44 -2.30
C GLU A 93 9.41 -18.19 -0.93
N ASP A 94 10.68 -18.59 -0.77
CA ASP A 94 11.42 -18.37 0.47
C ASP A 94 11.66 -16.88 0.72
N THR A 95 12.01 -16.13 -0.33
CA THR A 95 12.18 -14.68 -0.23
C THR A 95 10.87 -13.98 0.12
N VAL A 96 9.77 -14.34 -0.53
CA VAL A 96 8.44 -13.80 -0.24
C VAL A 96 8.04 -14.14 1.21
N GLY A 97 8.28 -15.36 1.66
CA GLY A 97 8.03 -15.77 3.04
C GLY A 97 8.82 -14.94 4.06
N ARG A 98 10.12 -14.75 3.85
CA ARG A 98 10.97 -13.91 4.72
C ARG A 98 10.55 -12.45 4.77
N ILE A 99 10.07 -11.90 3.66
CA ILE A 99 9.52 -10.53 3.65
C ILE A 99 8.26 -10.47 4.51
N LEU A 100 7.35 -11.44 4.38
CA LEU A 100 6.14 -11.49 5.21
C LEU A 100 6.49 -11.57 6.70
N GLU A 101 7.43 -12.42 7.08
CA GLU A 101 7.91 -12.56 8.47
C GLU A 101 8.53 -11.27 9.00
N GLU A 102 9.35 -10.58 8.18
CA GLU A 102 9.95 -9.29 8.55
C GLU A 102 8.87 -8.24 8.89
N PHE A 103 7.73 -8.28 8.19
CA PHE A 103 6.59 -7.41 8.48
C PHE A 103 5.66 -7.95 9.58
N GLY A 104 6.01 -9.07 10.21
CA GLY A 104 5.24 -9.68 11.29
C GLY A 104 3.98 -10.42 10.81
N LEU A 105 3.97 -10.86 9.55
CA LEU A 105 2.88 -11.62 8.96
C LEU A 105 3.26 -13.09 8.84
N SER A 106 2.26 -13.98 8.96
CA SER A 106 2.44 -15.39 8.69
C SER A 106 2.66 -15.63 7.19
N PRO A 107 3.72 -16.35 6.77
CA PRO A 107 3.93 -16.70 5.37
C PRO A 107 2.80 -17.55 4.75
N GLN A 108 2.00 -18.23 5.58
CA GLN A 108 0.88 -19.06 5.16
C GLN A 108 -0.40 -18.25 4.93
N GLU A 109 -0.55 -17.13 5.65
CA GLU A 109 -1.76 -16.33 5.62
C GLU A 109 -1.58 -14.95 5.01
N GLY A 110 -0.37 -14.41 5.07
CA GLY A 110 -0.05 -13.08 4.58
C GLY A 110 0.03 -13.03 3.06
N HIS A 111 -0.20 -11.83 2.53
CA HIS A 111 -0.06 -11.54 1.11
C HIS A 111 0.74 -10.26 0.90
N ILE A 112 1.58 -10.25 -0.13
CA ILE A 112 2.23 -9.06 -0.65
C ILE A 112 1.45 -8.60 -1.87
N VAL A 113 1.10 -7.32 -1.93
CA VAL A 113 0.40 -6.73 -3.07
C VAL A 113 1.29 -5.67 -3.70
N ASN A 114 1.67 -5.86 -4.95
CA ASN A 114 2.50 -4.96 -5.73
C ASN A 114 1.69 -4.24 -6.80
N GLY A 115 2.03 -2.97 -7.01
CA GLY A 115 1.57 -2.17 -8.14
C GLY A 115 2.75 -1.61 -8.95
N HIS A 116 2.50 -0.57 -9.73
CA HIS A 116 3.47 0.24 -10.49
C HIS A 116 4.15 -0.45 -11.69
N VAL A 117 4.43 -1.74 -11.63
CA VAL A 117 5.00 -2.47 -12.78
C VAL A 117 3.92 -3.35 -13.36
N PRO A 118 3.41 -3.02 -14.57
CA PRO A 118 2.30 -3.74 -15.17
C PRO A 118 2.64 -5.20 -15.49
N VAL A 119 1.67 -6.07 -15.26
CA VAL A 119 1.72 -7.47 -15.69
C VAL A 119 1.51 -7.56 -17.20
N LYS A 120 2.40 -8.26 -17.89
CA LYS A 120 2.30 -8.48 -19.34
C LYS A 120 1.51 -9.76 -19.63
N SER A 121 0.20 -9.74 -19.38
CA SER A 121 -0.68 -10.88 -19.59
C SER A 121 -0.62 -11.42 -21.02
N LYS A 122 -0.41 -10.54 -22.02
CA LYS A 122 -0.20 -10.93 -23.42
C LYS A 122 0.99 -11.88 -23.61
N ASN A 123 2.00 -11.80 -22.74
CA ASN A 123 3.18 -12.66 -22.75
C ASN A 123 3.03 -13.89 -21.83
N GLY A 124 1.82 -14.12 -21.30
CA GLY A 124 1.56 -15.23 -20.36
C GLY A 124 2.04 -14.97 -18.93
N GLU A 125 2.38 -13.72 -18.58
CA GLU A 125 2.77 -13.41 -17.21
C GLU A 125 1.56 -13.51 -16.27
N ASN A 126 1.73 -14.28 -15.18
CA ASN A 126 0.68 -14.48 -14.19
C ASN A 126 0.78 -13.40 -13.10
N PRO A 127 -0.32 -12.68 -12.78
CA PRO A 127 -0.37 -11.72 -11.68
C PRO A 127 -0.23 -12.37 -10.29
N MET A 128 -0.56 -13.65 -10.17
CA MET A 128 -0.40 -14.41 -8.93
C MET A 128 0.92 -15.15 -8.94
N LYS A 129 1.81 -14.84 -8.00
CA LYS A 129 3.12 -15.45 -7.82
C LYS A 129 3.19 -16.17 -6.48
N CYS A 130 4.09 -17.15 -6.36
CA CYS A 130 4.29 -17.94 -5.13
C CYS A 130 2.97 -18.50 -4.56
N GLY A 131 2.16 -19.13 -5.40
CA GLY A 131 0.88 -19.72 -4.97
C GLY A 131 -0.13 -18.73 -4.42
N GLY A 132 -0.07 -17.45 -4.84
CA GLY A 132 -0.96 -16.38 -4.37
C GLY A 132 -0.44 -15.60 -3.16
N LYS A 133 0.75 -15.91 -2.65
CA LYS A 133 1.39 -15.13 -1.57
C LYS A 133 1.82 -13.74 -2.04
N LEU A 134 2.11 -13.59 -3.34
CA LEU A 134 2.42 -12.30 -3.94
C LEU A 134 1.52 -12.05 -5.15
N LEU A 135 0.90 -10.88 -5.17
CA LEU A 135 -0.03 -10.43 -6.19
C LEU A 135 0.51 -9.16 -6.85
N VAL A 136 0.57 -9.16 -8.18
CA VAL A 136 0.89 -7.96 -8.95
C VAL A 136 -0.41 -7.47 -9.59
N ILE A 137 -0.95 -6.36 -9.10
CA ILE A 137 -2.28 -5.88 -9.48
C ILE A 137 -2.26 -4.73 -10.51
N ASP A 138 -1.10 -4.35 -11.00
CA ASP A 138 -0.99 -3.35 -12.07
C ASP A 138 -1.14 -4.01 -13.43
N GLY A 139 -2.18 -3.64 -14.16
CA GLY A 139 -2.41 -4.06 -15.53
C GLY A 139 -2.21 -2.94 -16.55
N GLY A 140 -1.80 -1.75 -16.08
CA GLY A 140 -1.68 -0.58 -16.93
C GLY A 140 -3.03 -0.08 -17.44
N PHE A 141 -3.85 0.49 -16.55
CA PHE A 141 -5.20 1.01 -16.86
C PHE A 141 -5.21 2.04 -18.00
N SER A 142 -4.09 2.73 -18.23
CA SER A 142 -3.97 3.67 -19.34
C SER A 142 -4.08 2.96 -20.67
N ARG A 143 -4.91 3.49 -21.58
CA ARG A 143 -5.10 2.96 -22.92
C ARG A 143 -3.78 2.76 -23.69
N ALA A 144 -2.77 3.56 -23.41
CA ALA A 144 -1.45 3.45 -24.01
C ALA A 144 -0.74 2.12 -23.65
N TYR A 145 -0.95 1.62 -22.43
CA TYR A 145 -0.33 0.38 -21.95
C TYR A 145 -1.11 -0.88 -22.32
N GLN A 146 -2.42 -0.80 -22.53
CA GLN A 146 -3.28 -1.96 -22.82
C GLN A 146 -2.82 -2.77 -24.05
N LYS A 147 -2.21 -2.12 -25.04
CA LYS A 147 -1.65 -2.79 -26.21
C LYS A 147 -0.46 -3.70 -25.87
N GLU A 148 0.28 -3.36 -24.83
CA GLU A 148 1.45 -4.12 -24.35
C GLU A 148 1.07 -5.15 -23.30
N THR A 149 0.18 -4.80 -22.39
CA THR A 149 -0.24 -5.67 -21.29
C THR A 149 -1.28 -6.70 -21.70
N GLY A 150 -2.16 -6.36 -22.65
CA GLY A 150 -3.24 -7.23 -23.12
C GLY A 150 -4.51 -7.20 -22.27
N ILE A 151 -4.53 -6.41 -21.19
CA ILE A 151 -5.67 -6.22 -20.29
C ILE A 151 -5.86 -4.76 -19.92
N ALA A 152 -7.05 -4.40 -19.38
CA ALA A 152 -7.30 -3.07 -18.86
C ALA A 152 -6.77 -2.89 -17.43
N GLY A 153 -6.63 -3.96 -16.64
CA GLY A 153 -6.12 -3.88 -15.29
C GLY A 153 -6.64 -5.01 -14.40
N TYR A 154 -6.25 -4.95 -13.13
CA TYR A 154 -6.69 -5.87 -12.10
C TYR A 154 -7.38 -5.14 -10.96
N THR A 155 -8.40 -5.78 -10.38
CA THR A 155 -9.01 -5.36 -9.12
C THR A 155 -8.86 -6.48 -8.10
N LEU A 156 -8.26 -6.15 -6.95
CA LEU A 156 -8.19 -7.06 -5.82
C LEU A 156 -9.37 -6.81 -4.91
N ILE A 157 -10.22 -7.82 -4.73
CA ILE A 157 -11.42 -7.77 -3.92
C ILE A 157 -11.18 -8.58 -2.65
N TYR A 158 -11.23 -7.91 -1.50
CA TYR A 158 -11.20 -8.56 -0.20
C TYR A 158 -12.59 -8.48 0.45
N ASN A 159 -13.13 -9.61 0.84
CA ASN A 159 -14.39 -9.70 1.53
C ASN A 159 -14.33 -10.72 2.68
N SER A 160 -15.44 -10.91 3.38
CA SER A 160 -15.52 -11.82 4.52
C SER A 160 -15.28 -13.30 4.18
N TYR A 161 -15.26 -13.67 2.92
CA TYR A 161 -15.05 -15.05 2.43
C TYR A 161 -13.66 -15.28 1.83
N GLY A 162 -12.89 -14.22 1.62
CA GLY A 162 -11.54 -14.36 1.11
C GLY A 162 -11.08 -13.25 0.19
N LEU A 163 -10.15 -13.61 -0.69
CA LEU A 163 -9.46 -12.72 -1.60
C LEU A 163 -9.71 -13.18 -3.04
N ILE A 164 -10.14 -12.27 -3.88
CA ILE A 164 -10.49 -12.52 -5.29
C ILE A 164 -9.74 -11.51 -6.15
N LEU A 165 -9.10 -11.97 -7.22
CA LEU A 165 -8.48 -11.14 -8.23
C LEU A 165 -9.37 -11.11 -9.47
N ALA A 166 -9.86 -9.93 -9.83
CA ALA A 166 -10.60 -9.71 -11.07
C ALA A 166 -9.68 -9.07 -12.12
N ALA A 167 -9.56 -9.71 -13.28
CA ALA A 167 -8.88 -9.20 -14.46
C ALA A 167 -9.90 -8.57 -15.39
N HIS A 168 -9.67 -7.32 -15.81
CA HIS A 168 -10.60 -6.58 -16.68
C HIS A 168 -10.10 -6.57 -18.11
N GLU A 169 -10.97 -6.93 -19.05
CA GLU A 169 -10.68 -6.78 -20.47
C GLU A 169 -10.66 -5.29 -20.89
N PRO A 170 -9.90 -4.94 -21.94
CA PRO A 170 -9.87 -3.58 -22.47
C PRO A 170 -11.25 -3.13 -22.93
N PHE A 171 -11.68 -1.95 -22.49
CA PHE A 171 -12.89 -1.31 -22.96
C PHE A 171 -12.65 -0.65 -24.33
N GLU A 172 -13.41 -1.02 -25.35
CA GLU A 172 -13.25 -0.50 -26.70
C GLU A 172 -13.70 0.96 -26.81
N SER A 173 -14.99 1.20 -26.66
CA SER A 173 -15.61 2.53 -26.61
C SER A 173 -17.05 2.43 -26.11
N THR A 174 -17.61 3.56 -25.70
CA THR A 174 -19.03 3.66 -25.31
C THR A 174 -19.97 3.34 -26.47
N GLU A 175 -19.63 3.82 -27.67
CA GLU A 175 -20.40 3.59 -28.88
C GLU A 175 -20.41 2.08 -29.22
N ALA A 176 -19.26 1.44 -29.21
CA ALA A 176 -19.16 0.00 -29.47
C ALA A 176 -19.91 -0.84 -28.43
N ALA A 177 -19.88 -0.42 -27.17
CA ALA A 177 -20.61 -1.09 -26.09
C ALA A 177 -22.14 -0.97 -26.29
N ILE A 178 -22.63 0.19 -26.72
CA ILE A 178 -24.05 0.41 -27.00
C ILE A 178 -24.48 -0.37 -28.24
N GLU A 179 -23.71 -0.30 -29.35
CA GLU A 179 -24.05 -0.98 -30.59
C GLU A 179 -24.05 -2.51 -30.48
N LYS A 180 -23.09 -3.05 -29.73
CA LYS A 180 -22.91 -4.51 -29.55
C LYS A 180 -23.67 -5.05 -28.33
N GLU A 181 -24.33 -4.18 -27.56
CA GLU A 181 -24.95 -4.53 -26.25
C GLU A 181 -23.97 -5.30 -25.35
N SER A 182 -22.68 -4.95 -25.45
CA SER A 182 -21.61 -5.65 -24.76
C SER A 182 -21.26 -4.97 -23.44
N ASP A 183 -21.05 -5.77 -22.40
CA ASP A 183 -20.52 -5.32 -21.11
C ASP A 183 -19.01 -5.51 -21.04
N ILE A 184 -18.37 -4.90 -20.04
CA ILE A 184 -16.95 -5.13 -19.75
C ILE A 184 -16.83 -6.53 -19.16
N HIS A 185 -16.18 -7.42 -19.87
CA HIS A 185 -15.89 -8.75 -19.34
C HIS A 185 -14.78 -8.68 -18.30
N SER A 186 -14.99 -9.37 -17.20
CA SER A 186 -14.00 -9.50 -16.13
C SER A 186 -13.91 -10.96 -15.71
N GLU A 187 -12.69 -11.49 -15.76
CA GLU A 187 -12.41 -12.83 -15.26
C GLU A 187 -12.01 -12.76 -13.79
N SER A 188 -12.70 -13.50 -12.94
CA SER A 188 -12.45 -13.53 -11.51
C SER A 188 -11.77 -14.81 -11.08
N THR A 189 -10.59 -14.70 -10.46
CA THR A 189 -9.84 -15.82 -9.91
C THR A 189 -9.82 -15.74 -8.39
N ILE A 190 -10.19 -16.83 -7.72
CA ILE A 190 -10.13 -16.90 -6.25
C ILE A 190 -8.67 -17.13 -5.85
N VAL A 191 -8.09 -16.14 -5.18
CA VAL A 191 -6.73 -16.20 -4.63
C VAL A 191 -6.71 -17.01 -3.33
N LYS A 192 -7.65 -16.70 -2.44
CA LYS A 192 -7.78 -17.37 -1.14
C LYS A 192 -9.24 -17.43 -0.71
N ARG A 193 -9.68 -18.61 -0.29
CA ARG A 193 -10.99 -18.80 0.35
C ARG A 193 -10.78 -19.13 1.83
N VAL A 194 -11.55 -18.50 2.71
CA VAL A 194 -11.55 -18.83 4.13
C VAL A 194 -12.69 -19.80 4.44
N SER A 195 -12.43 -20.76 5.33
CA SER A 195 -13.41 -21.77 5.74
C SER A 195 -14.54 -21.20 6.63
N SER A 196 -14.21 -20.14 7.38
CA SER A 196 -15.14 -19.42 8.24
C SER A 196 -15.17 -17.94 7.86
N ARG A 197 -16.36 -17.36 7.86
CA ARG A 197 -16.55 -15.95 7.53
C ARG A 197 -15.81 -15.05 8.53
N LYS A 198 -14.93 -14.18 8.04
CA LYS A 198 -14.30 -13.13 8.85
C LYS A 198 -15.26 -11.95 9.03
N LEU A 199 -15.50 -11.56 10.28
CA LEU A 199 -16.31 -10.40 10.64
C LEU A 199 -15.42 -9.18 10.88
N VAL A 200 -16.01 -7.99 10.84
CA VAL A 200 -15.28 -6.74 11.17
C VAL A 200 -14.65 -6.84 12.57
N GLY A 201 -15.33 -7.46 13.53
CA GLY A 201 -14.82 -7.67 14.88
C GLY A 201 -13.57 -8.53 14.99
N ASP A 202 -13.21 -9.29 13.94
CA ASP A 202 -12.03 -10.15 13.90
C ASP A 202 -10.81 -9.43 13.31
N THR A 203 -11.02 -8.25 12.70
CA THR A 203 -9.96 -7.41 12.17
C THR A 203 -9.27 -6.60 13.28
N ASP A 204 -8.06 -6.08 13.01
CA ASP A 204 -7.35 -5.25 13.97
C ASP A 204 -8.11 -3.96 14.29
N VAL A 205 -8.76 -3.35 13.30
CA VAL A 205 -9.66 -2.20 13.50
C VAL A 205 -10.85 -2.60 14.38
N GLY A 206 -11.44 -3.76 14.14
CA GLY A 206 -12.54 -4.29 14.95
C GLY A 206 -12.14 -4.53 16.41
N LYS A 207 -10.94 -5.05 16.66
CA LYS A 207 -10.40 -5.20 18.02
C LYS A 207 -10.21 -3.85 18.71
N GLN A 208 -9.65 -2.86 18.01
CA GLN A 208 -9.51 -1.50 18.54
C GLN A 208 -10.87 -0.85 18.85
N LEU A 209 -11.87 -1.05 17.98
CA LEU A 209 -13.23 -0.57 18.23
C LEU A 209 -13.87 -1.24 19.45
N LYS A 210 -13.70 -2.55 19.63
CA LYS A 210 -14.18 -3.26 20.82
C LYS A 210 -13.55 -2.69 22.10
N THR A 211 -12.26 -2.39 22.09
CA THR A 211 -11.58 -1.75 23.24
C THR A 211 -12.20 -0.39 23.54
N LYS A 212 -12.36 0.47 22.51
CA LYS A 212 -12.98 1.81 22.68
C LYS A 212 -14.42 1.73 23.17
N ILE A 213 -15.20 0.77 22.70
CA ILE A 213 -16.57 0.55 23.19
C ILE A 213 -16.54 0.22 24.68
N LYS A 214 -15.69 -0.69 25.11
CA LYS A 214 -15.53 -1.05 26.52
C LYS A 214 -15.11 0.15 27.37
N ASP A 215 -14.16 0.97 26.90
CA ASP A 215 -13.72 2.17 27.61
C ASP A 215 -14.87 3.19 27.77
N LEU A 216 -15.72 3.35 26.73
CA LEU A 216 -16.88 4.22 26.79
C LEU A 216 -17.98 3.68 27.70
N GLU A 217 -18.21 2.37 27.72
CA GLU A 217 -19.14 1.72 28.66
C GLU A 217 -18.71 1.96 30.10
N MET A 218 -17.42 1.77 30.40
CA MET A 218 -16.85 2.06 31.73
C MET A 218 -16.96 3.54 32.11
N LEU A 219 -16.74 4.45 31.16
CA LEU A 219 -16.90 5.88 31.37
C LEU A 219 -18.36 6.24 31.67
N LEU A 220 -19.30 5.66 30.92
CA LEU A 220 -20.71 5.88 31.13
C LEU A 220 -21.18 5.39 32.49
N GLU A 221 -20.71 4.23 32.94
CA GLU A 221 -20.99 3.70 34.26
C GLU A 221 -20.44 4.62 35.37
N ALA A 222 -19.16 5.07 35.21
CA ALA A 222 -18.57 6.03 36.13
C ALA A 222 -19.35 7.35 36.19
N TYR A 223 -19.79 7.85 35.03
CA TYR A 223 -20.59 9.09 34.94
C TYR A 223 -21.92 8.94 35.67
N HIS A 224 -22.64 7.86 35.49
CA HIS A 224 -23.87 7.61 36.23
C HIS A 224 -23.64 7.53 37.74
N THR A 225 -22.56 6.88 38.16
CA THR A 225 -22.20 6.78 39.58
C THR A 225 -21.84 8.13 40.18
N CYS A 226 -21.05 8.95 39.45
CA CYS A 226 -20.68 10.29 39.89
C CYS A 226 -21.88 11.27 39.91
N LEU A 227 -22.78 11.19 38.93
CA LEU A 227 -23.98 12.06 38.92
C LEU A 227 -24.93 11.79 40.06
N LEU A 228 -25.11 10.52 40.46
CA LEU A 228 -25.86 10.19 41.65
C LEU A 228 -25.26 10.80 42.92
N TYR A 229 -23.91 10.88 42.97
CA TYR A 229 -23.20 11.47 44.11
C TYR A 229 -23.24 13.02 44.11
N THR A 230 -23.24 13.66 42.92
CA THR A 230 -23.33 15.13 42.81
C THR A 230 -24.76 15.67 42.98
N SER A 231 -25.77 14.89 42.66
CA SER A 231 -27.17 15.28 42.94
C SER A 231 -27.44 15.32 44.45
N ASP A 232 -26.96 14.37 45.22
CA ASP A 232 -27.08 14.40 46.68
C ASP A 232 -26.33 15.61 47.33
N ALA A 233 -25.17 15.95 46.78
CA ALA A 233 -24.41 17.12 47.28
C ALA A 233 -25.02 18.47 46.92
N ALA A 234 -25.79 18.54 45.85
CA ALA A 234 -26.52 19.75 45.45
C ALA A 234 -27.80 20.00 46.26
N ASP A 235 -28.46 18.91 46.67
CA ASP A 235 -29.65 19.00 47.52
C ASP A 235 -29.31 19.42 48.96
N ASP A 236 -28.15 19.08 49.47
CA ASP A 236 -27.67 19.51 50.79
C ASP A 236 -27.31 21.00 50.86
N LEU A 237 -27.04 21.67 49.72
CA LEU A 237 -26.75 23.09 49.63
C LEU A 237 -28.00 24.00 49.55
N LEU A 238 -29.18 23.40 49.35
CA LEU A 238 -30.47 24.13 49.30
C LEU A 238 -31.23 24.12 50.64
N CYS A 239 -30.69 23.52 51.67
CA CYS A 239 -31.27 23.47 53.02
C CYS A 239 -30.56 24.39 54.05
N VAL A 240 -30.03 25.53 53.59
CA VAL A 240 -29.53 26.60 54.49
C VAL A 240 -30.27 27.90 54.20
#